data_265e69103ef8f1b7b472ec7308aa8391
#
_entry.id   265e69103ef8f1b7b472ec7308aa8391
#
_cell.length_a   1.000
_cell.length_b   1.000
_cell.length_c   1.000
_cell.angle_alpha   90.00
_cell.angle_beta   90.00
_cell.angle_gamma   90.00
#
_symmetry.space_group_name_H-M   'P 1'
#
loop_
_entity.id
_entity.type
_entity.pdbx_description
1 polymer ?
#
loop_
_entity_poly.entity_id
_entity_poly.type
_entity_poly.pdbx_seq_one_letter_code
_entity_poly.pdbx_strand_id
1 'polypeptide(L)'
;KEIEEIIGIDASEALSVSAKDGTNLNELMQQIAHKIPAPKRSNEENLQALIIDSWYDNFLGVISLIRIFSGQLKKGDKFVVKSTGQTFTADTIGKFTPKKVPCDVLNEGEVGYLVASVKDLKSVPVGDTLVAAKFPETKELDGFEEVKPQVFASFFPIESNDYQAFREALQKLNLNDASLVFEPENSEILGSGFRCGFLGTLHMEVVKERLEREYDLDLITTAPSVAYEVLKTNGEEMSISSPAELPTPNEIDEIREPIIKSTVLCPNKYVGDVIELAMSKR
;
A
#
# COMPACT_ATOMS: atom_id res chain seq x y z
N LYS A 1 30.70 -9.30 -12.80
CA LYS A 1 31.76 -8.57 -12.09
C LYS A 1 31.18 -7.57 -11.07
N GLU A 2 30.47 -6.50 -11.50
CA GLU A 2 29.88 -5.53 -10.57
C GLU A 2 28.83 -6.16 -9.65
N ILE A 3 27.99 -7.05 -10.16
CA ILE A 3 26.99 -7.79 -9.37
C ILE A 3 27.68 -8.65 -8.30
N GLU A 4 28.77 -9.33 -8.67
CA GLU A 4 29.54 -10.18 -7.76
C GLU A 4 30.31 -9.35 -6.71
N GLU A 5 30.93 -8.24 -7.14
CA GLU A 5 31.78 -7.41 -6.27
C GLU A 5 30.97 -6.54 -5.31
N ILE A 6 29.78 -6.07 -5.72
CA ILE A 6 28.97 -5.12 -4.94
C ILE A 6 27.84 -5.83 -4.18
N ILE A 7 27.15 -6.75 -4.85
CA ILE A 7 25.95 -7.41 -4.30
C ILE A 7 26.28 -8.77 -3.68
N GLY A 8 27.42 -9.38 -4.10
CA GLY A 8 27.85 -10.69 -3.62
C GLY A 8 27.05 -11.87 -4.18
N ILE A 9 26.34 -11.66 -5.31
CA ILE A 9 25.59 -12.71 -5.99
C ILE A 9 26.44 -13.27 -7.13
N ASP A 10 26.57 -14.61 -7.20
CA ASP A 10 27.23 -15.27 -8.33
C ASP A 10 26.48 -14.98 -9.63
N ALA A 11 27.15 -14.33 -10.55
CA ALA A 11 26.61 -13.93 -11.84
C ALA A 11 27.21 -14.74 -13.01
N SER A 12 27.91 -15.84 -12.74
CA SER A 12 28.55 -16.68 -13.76
C SER A 12 27.56 -17.26 -14.77
N GLU A 13 26.33 -17.54 -14.34
CA GLU A 13 25.24 -18.03 -15.18
C GLU A 13 24.28 -16.91 -15.66
N ALA A 14 24.61 -15.64 -15.45
CA ALA A 14 23.74 -14.54 -15.84
C ALA A 14 23.63 -14.46 -17.38
N LEU A 15 22.38 -14.49 -17.86
CA LEU A 15 22.07 -14.39 -19.28
C LEU A 15 22.09 -12.92 -19.72
N SER A 16 22.93 -12.59 -20.72
CA SER A 16 22.92 -11.27 -21.33
C SER A 16 21.74 -11.13 -22.29
N VAL A 17 20.86 -10.16 -22.03
CA VAL A 17 19.62 -9.96 -22.78
C VAL A 17 19.49 -8.52 -23.26
N SER A 18 18.81 -8.32 -24.39
CA SER A 18 18.41 -7.00 -24.88
C SER A 18 16.95 -7.02 -25.27
N ALA A 19 16.12 -6.30 -24.52
CA ALA A 19 14.71 -6.14 -24.86
C ALA A 19 14.51 -5.34 -26.15
N LYS A 20 15.42 -4.40 -26.45
CA LYS A 20 15.38 -3.56 -27.66
C LYS A 20 15.58 -4.39 -28.94
N ASP A 21 16.56 -5.30 -28.93
CA ASP A 21 16.95 -6.06 -30.11
C ASP A 21 16.38 -7.48 -30.12
N GLY A 22 15.70 -7.88 -29.05
CA GLY A 22 15.16 -9.23 -28.89
C GLY A 22 16.21 -10.30 -28.58
N THR A 23 17.46 -9.90 -28.29
CA THR A 23 18.56 -10.83 -28.06
C THR A 23 18.28 -11.69 -26.82
N ASN A 24 18.40 -13.02 -26.98
CA ASN A 24 18.25 -14.03 -25.92
C ASN A 24 16.91 -14.00 -25.14
N LEU A 25 15.86 -13.35 -25.66
CA LEU A 25 14.55 -13.31 -24.96
C LEU A 25 13.91 -14.68 -24.84
N ASN A 26 13.98 -15.53 -25.88
CA ASN A 26 13.42 -16.86 -25.82
C ASN A 26 14.14 -17.74 -24.78
N GLU A 27 15.46 -17.62 -24.69
CA GLU A 27 16.25 -18.33 -23.70
C GLU A 27 15.92 -17.83 -22.29
N LEU A 28 15.76 -16.51 -22.10
CA LEU A 28 15.31 -15.94 -20.83
C LEU A 28 13.96 -16.53 -20.39
N MET A 29 12.98 -16.61 -21.29
CA MET A 29 11.66 -17.20 -20.99
C MET A 29 11.77 -18.67 -20.60
N GLN A 30 12.64 -19.44 -21.26
CA GLN A 30 12.90 -20.83 -20.91
C GLN A 30 13.58 -20.94 -19.53
N GLN A 31 14.57 -20.10 -19.24
CA GLN A 31 15.25 -20.08 -17.94
C GLN A 31 14.26 -19.74 -16.80
N ILE A 32 13.37 -18.77 -17.02
CA ILE A 32 12.30 -18.43 -16.07
C ILE A 32 11.42 -19.66 -15.79
N ALA A 33 10.95 -20.34 -16.86
CA ALA A 33 10.08 -21.50 -16.73
C ALA A 33 10.75 -22.68 -16.01
N HIS A 34 12.08 -22.85 -16.16
CA HIS A 34 12.81 -23.97 -15.57
C HIS A 34 13.41 -23.69 -14.19
N LYS A 35 13.91 -22.45 -13.96
CA LYS A 35 14.64 -22.11 -12.73
C LYS A 35 13.74 -21.58 -11.62
N ILE A 36 12.60 -20.93 -11.94
CA ILE A 36 11.70 -20.40 -10.92
C ILE A 36 10.81 -21.54 -10.41
N PRO A 37 10.86 -21.87 -9.11
CA PRO A 37 10.02 -22.91 -8.54
C PRO A 37 8.54 -22.55 -8.64
N ALA A 38 7.69 -23.55 -8.79
CA ALA A 38 6.25 -23.37 -8.73
C ALA A 38 5.83 -22.84 -7.34
N PRO A 39 4.72 -22.09 -7.26
CA PRO A 39 4.19 -21.63 -5.98
C PRO A 39 3.97 -22.79 -5.01
N LYS A 40 4.27 -22.58 -3.73
CA LYS A 40 3.97 -23.58 -2.70
C LYS A 40 2.45 -23.76 -2.62
N ARG A 41 2.00 -25.02 -2.63
CA ARG A 41 0.59 -25.35 -2.43
C ARG A 41 0.22 -25.23 -0.95
N SER A 42 -1.01 -24.85 -0.68
CA SER A 42 -1.59 -24.94 0.66
C SER A 42 -1.95 -26.40 0.98
N ASN A 43 -1.93 -26.77 2.26
CA ASN A 43 -2.46 -28.05 2.72
C ASN A 43 -3.97 -27.99 3.00
N GLU A 44 -4.60 -26.83 2.83
CA GLU A 44 -6.02 -26.63 3.01
C GLU A 44 -6.79 -27.05 1.76
N GLU A 45 -7.93 -27.70 1.95
CA GLU A 45 -8.82 -28.09 0.84
C GLU A 45 -9.89 -27.02 0.57
N ASN A 46 -10.22 -26.23 1.60
CA ASN A 46 -11.24 -25.19 1.51
C ASN A 46 -10.66 -23.93 0.85
N LEU A 47 -11.55 -23.06 0.37
CA LEU A 47 -11.18 -21.78 -0.22
C LEU A 47 -10.36 -20.93 0.76
N GLN A 48 -9.16 -20.58 0.36
CA GLN A 48 -8.37 -19.48 0.91
C GLN A 48 -7.93 -18.59 -0.25
N ALA A 49 -8.32 -17.34 -0.24
CA ALA A 49 -7.86 -16.36 -1.20
C ALA A 49 -7.35 -15.11 -0.47
N LEU A 50 -6.24 -14.54 -0.94
CA LEU A 50 -5.67 -13.31 -0.43
C LEU A 50 -6.10 -12.13 -1.29
N ILE A 51 -6.56 -11.05 -0.69
CA ILE A 51 -6.78 -9.79 -1.38
C ILE A 51 -5.42 -9.12 -1.56
N ILE A 52 -4.96 -9.00 -2.81
CA ILE A 52 -3.66 -8.41 -3.15
C ILE A 52 -3.79 -6.90 -3.34
N ASP A 53 -4.91 -6.46 -3.92
CA ASP A 53 -5.20 -5.08 -4.24
C ASP A 53 -6.71 -4.86 -4.32
N SER A 54 -7.17 -3.63 -4.17
CA SER A 54 -8.57 -3.25 -4.33
C SER A 54 -8.67 -1.83 -4.86
N TRP A 55 -9.60 -1.60 -5.79
CA TRP A 55 -9.89 -0.27 -6.31
C TRP A 55 -11.39 -0.07 -6.52
N TYR A 56 -11.79 1.17 -6.61
CA TYR A 56 -13.18 1.52 -6.85
C TYR A 56 -13.42 1.79 -8.35
N ASP A 57 -14.47 1.17 -8.87
CA ASP A 57 -14.97 1.40 -10.22
C ASP A 57 -16.39 2.01 -10.11
N ASN A 58 -16.64 3.10 -10.83
CA ASN A 58 -17.90 3.85 -10.72
C ASN A 58 -19.14 3.03 -11.12
N PHE A 59 -18.97 1.95 -11.89
CA PHE A 59 -20.07 1.10 -12.36
C PHE A 59 -20.19 -0.23 -11.61
N LEU A 60 -19.05 -0.79 -11.20
CA LEU A 60 -18.98 -2.13 -10.59
C LEU A 60 -18.83 -2.09 -9.06
N GLY A 61 -18.57 -0.91 -8.50
CA GLY A 61 -18.23 -0.77 -7.09
C GLY A 61 -16.78 -1.19 -6.81
N VAL A 62 -16.53 -1.81 -5.67
CA VAL A 62 -15.20 -2.30 -5.33
C VAL A 62 -14.86 -3.53 -6.15
N ILE A 63 -13.70 -3.49 -6.79
CA ILE A 63 -13.07 -4.61 -7.49
C ILE A 63 -11.85 -5.01 -6.69
N SER A 64 -11.79 -6.24 -6.23
CA SER A 64 -10.62 -6.79 -5.52
C SER A 64 -9.82 -7.69 -6.44
N LEU A 65 -8.50 -7.50 -6.47
CA LEU A 65 -7.55 -8.43 -7.06
C LEU A 65 -7.23 -9.50 -6.03
N ILE A 66 -7.51 -10.75 -6.34
CA ILE A 66 -7.35 -11.86 -5.42
C ILE A 66 -6.43 -12.93 -5.99
N ARG A 67 -5.70 -13.62 -5.11
CA ARG A 67 -4.97 -14.84 -5.42
C ARG A 67 -5.57 -16.00 -4.65
N ILE A 68 -5.92 -17.07 -5.35
CA ILE A 68 -6.41 -18.31 -4.73
C ILE A 68 -5.21 -19.14 -4.23
N PHE A 69 -5.12 -19.38 -2.94
CA PHE A 69 -4.07 -20.18 -2.31
C PHE A 69 -4.48 -21.64 -2.15
N SER A 70 -5.77 -21.91 -1.89
CA SER A 70 -6.35 -23.25 -1.82
C SER A 70 -7.80 -23.25 -2.27
N GLY A 71 -8.29 -24.40 -2.67
CA GLY A 71 -9.66 -24.57 -3.13
C GLY A 71 -9.96 -23.85 -4.44
N GLN A 72 -11.16 -23.34 -4.56
CA GLN A 72 -11.64 -22.62 -5.73
C GLN A 72 -12.73 -21.62 -5.35
N LEU A 73 -12.88 -20.56 -6.13
CA LEU A 73 -13.97 -19.58 -6.04
C LEU A 73 -14.76 -19.62 -7.34
N LYS A 74 -16.08 -19.86 -7.24
CA LYS A 74 -17.00 -19.82 -8.39
C LYS A 74 -17.85 -18.58 -8.35
N LYS A 75 -18.28 -18.13 -9.52
CA LYS A 75 -19.33 -17.13 -9.64
C LYS A 75 -20.58 -17.57 -8.88
N GLY A 76 -21.10 -16.68 -8.02
CA GLY A 76 -22.25 -16.94 -7.17
C GLY A 76 -21.93 -17.57 -5.80
N ASP A 77 -20.68 -17.96 -5.55
CA ASP A 77 -20.28 -18.46 -4.24
C ASP A 77 -20.33 -17.35 -3.18
N LYS A 78 -20.70 -17.76 -1.97
CA LYS A 78 -20.63 -16.87 -0.79
C LYS A 78 -19.29 -17.06 -0.08
N PHE A 79 -18.67 -15.96 0.25
CA PHE A 79 -17.41 -15.91 0.97
C PHE A 79 -17.47 -14.95 2.16
N VAL A 80 -16.60 -15.17 3.13
CA VAL A 80 -16.43 -14.33 4.32
C VAL A 80 -15.06 -13.65 4.22
N VAL A 81 -15.03 -12.35 4.53
CA VAL A 81 -13.80 -11.57 4.74
C VAL A 81 -13.39 -11.74 6.19
N LYS A 82 -12.21 -12.27 6.45
CA LYS A 82 -11.83 -12.75 7.79
C LYS A 82 -11.76 -11.64 8.83
N SER A 83 -11.13 -10.50 8.53
CA SER A 83 -10.95 -9.40 9.49
C SER A 83 -12.27 -8.73 9.86
N THR A 84 -13.17 -8.57 8.90
CA THR A 84 -14.46 -7.88 9.10
C THR A 84 -15.60 -8.82 9.47
N GLY A 85 -15.45 -10.11 9.25
CA GLY A 85 -16.51 -11.12 9.43
C GLY A 85 -17.70 -10.97 8.48
N GLN A 86 -17.62 -10.05 7.51
CA GLN A 86 -18.71 -9.79 6.59
C GLN A 86 -18.79 -10.86 5.50
N THR A 87 -20.00 -11.20 5.11
CA THR A 87 -20.28 -12.19 4.06
C THR A 87 -20.76 -11.49 2.80
N PHE A 88 -20.14 -11.85 1.68
CA PHE A 88 -20.49 -11.35 0.36
C PHE A 88 -20.73 -12.50 -0.63
N THR A 89 -21.26 -12.15 -1.81
CA THR A 89 -21.44 -13.08 -2.93
C THR A 89 -20.51 -12.66 -4.06
N ALA A 90 -19.84 -13.60 -4.68
CA ALA A 90 -18.99 -13.38 -5.85
C ALA A 90 -19.87 -13.17 -7.10
N ASP A 91 -20.26 -11.92 -7.35
CA ASP A 91 -21.17 -11.58 -8.45
C ASP A 91 -20.50 -11.77 -9.82
N THR A 92 -19.25 -11.34 -9.92
CA THR A 92 -18.42 -11.53 -11.12
C THR A 92 -16.99 -11.83 -10.70
N ILE A 93 -16.40 -12.82 -11.34
CA ILE A 93 -14.98 -13.14 -11.24
C ILE A 93 -14.37 -13.24 -12.63
N GLY A 94 -13.08 -13.03 -12.73
CA GLY A 94 -12.38 -13.11 -14.01
C GLY A 94 -10.87 -12.94 -13.89
N LYS A 95 -10.20 -12.90 -15.02
CA LYS A 95 -8.73 -12.77 -15.15
C LYS A 95 -8.36 -11.58 -16.02
N PHE A 96 -7.11 -11.15 -15.90
CA PHE A 96 -6.54 -10.13 -16.79
C PHE A 96 -5.65 -10.80 -17.85
N THR A 97 -5.94 -10.56 -19.17
CA THR A 97 -5.23 -11.14 -20.31
C THR A 97 -5.03 -10.18 -21.50
N PRO A 98 -4.45 -8.99 -21.43
CA PRO A 98 -4.33 -8.03 -20.35
C PRO A 98 -5.66 -7.35 -19.97
N LYS A 99 -6.71 -7.47 -20.81
CA LYS A 99 -8.05 -6.96 -20.52
C LYS A 99 -8.79 -7.85 -19.53
N LYS A 100 -9.77 -7.29 -18.82
CA LYS A 100 -10.67 -8.06 -17.96
C LYS A 100 -11.46 -9.08 -18.78
N VAL A 101 -11.29 -10.38 -18.50
CA VAL A 101 -12.04 -11.47 -19.10
C VAL A 101 -12.78 -12.22 -18.00
N PRO A 102 -14.13 -12.21 -17.99
CA PRO A 102 -14.91 -12.96 -17.02
C PRO A 102 -14.64 -14.47 -17.14
N CYS A 103 -14.72 -15.17 -16.01
CA CYS A 103 -14.69 -16.63 -15.96
C CYS A 103 -15.70 -17.14 -14.92
N ASP A 104 -15.99 -18.42 -14.94
CA ASP A 104 -16.94 -19.03 -14.02
C ASP A 104 -16.26 -19.55 -12.75
N VAL A 105 -14.95 -19.79 -12.80
CA VAL A 105 -14.17 -20.33 -11.69
C VAL A 105 -12.74 -19.77 -11.69
N LEU A 106 -12.24 -19.49 -10.49
CA LEU A 106 -10.83 -19.27 -10.19
C LEU A 106 -10.33 -20.43 -9.34
N ASN A 107 -9.28 -21.11 -9.80
CA ASN A 107 -8.70 -22.28 -9.16
C ASN A 107 -7.47 -21.92 -8.32
N GLU A 108 -7.03 -22.88 -7.51
CA GLU A 108 -5.77 -22.78 -6.74
C GLU A 108 -4.60 -22.32 -7.63
N GLY A 109 -3.83 -21.35 -7.11
CA GLY A 109 -2.68 -20.74 -7.78
C GLY A 109 -3.04 -19.62 -8.75
N GLU A 110 -4.31 -19.43 -9.09
CA GLU A 110 -4.72 -18.39 -10.03
C GLU A 110 -4.88 -17.03 -9.35
N VAL A 111 -4.58 -16.00 -10.14
CA VAL A 111 -4.85 -14.59 -9.80
C VAL A 111 -5.98 -14.08 -10.67
N GLY A 112 -6.95 -13.42 -10.07
CA GLY A 112 -8.09 -12.88 -10.79
C GLY A 112 -8.73 -11.70 -10.06
N TYR A 113 -9.71 -11.09 -10.69
CA TYR A 113 -10.51 -10.06 -10.07
C TYR A 113 -11.84 -10.61 -9.57
N LEU A 114 -12.33 -10.01 -8.50
CA LEU A 114 -13.59 -10.30 -7.84
C LEU A 114 -14.41 -9.03 -7.72
N VAL A 115 -15.69 -9.09 -8.14
CA VAL A 115 -16.71 -8.06 -7.90
C VAL A 115 -17.79 -8.69 -7.02
N ALA A 116 -18.12 -8.05 -5.91
CA ALA A 116 -19.05 -8.60 -4.92
C ALA A 116 -20.04 -7.55 -4.38
N SER A 117 -20.39 -6.55 -5.19
CA SER A 117 -21.31 -5.45 -4.81
C SER A 117 -20.93 -4.76 -3.48
N VAL A 118 -19.65 -4.75 -3.15
CA VAL A 118 -19.11 -4.04 -1.99
C VAL A 118 -19.10 -2.56 -2.28
N LYS A 119 -19.62 -1.76 -1.36
CA LYS A 119 -19.72 -0.30 -1.51
C LYS A 119 -18.58 0.46 -0.83
N ASP A 120 -17.88 -0.18 0.09
CA ASP A 120 -16.81 0.43 0.89
C ASP A 120 -15.57 -0.46 0.88
N LEU A 121 -14.43 0.10 0.48
CA LEU A 121 -13.13 -0.59 0.47
C LEU A 121 -12.72 -1.11 1.85
N LYS A 122 -13.14 -0.44 2.92
CA LYS A 122 -12.88 -0.89 4.30
C LYS A 122 -13.51 -2.24 4.63
N SER A 123 -14.50 -2.67 3.86
CA SER A 123 -15.14 -3.99 4.03
C SER A 123 -14.34 -5.14 3.45
N VAL A 124 -13.36 -4.84 2.58
CA VAL A 124 -12.49 -5.81 1.88
C VAL A 124 -11.05 -5.29 1.85
N PRO A 125 -10.40 -5.15 3.02
CA PRO A 125 -9.08 -4.56 3.11
C PRO A 125 -8.03 -5.39 2.36
N VAL A 126 -7.06 -4.71 1.78
CA VAL A 126 -5.90 -5.34 1.13
C VAL A 126 -5.10 -6.12 2.17
N GLY A 127 -4.66 -7.33 1.82
CA GLY A 127 -3.97 -8.24 2.73
C GLY A 127 -4.89 -9.18 3.51
N ASP A 128 -6.22 -9.00 3.40
CA ASP A 128 -7.16 -9.87 4.11
C ASP A 128 -7.41 -11.18 3.38
N THR A 129 -7.90 -12.15 4.13
CA THR A 129 -8.22 -13.49 3.64
C THR A 129 -9.71 -13.65 3.38
N LEU A 130 -10.04 -14.18 2.21
CA LEU A 130 -11.37 -14.64 1.86
C LEU A 130 -11.47 -16.15 2.06
N VAL A 131 -12.51 -16.59 2.75
CA VAL A 131 -12.80 -18.01 2.97
C VAL A 131 -14.23 -18.33 2.54
N ALA A 132 -14.51 -19.60 2.21
CA ALA A 132 -15.87 -20.01 1.86
C ALA A 132 -16.82 -19.79 3.04
N ALA A 133 -18.00 -19.22 2.80
CA ALA A 133 -18.97 -18.96 3.86
C ALA A 133 -19.47 -20.24 4.57
N LYS A 134 -19.30 -21.39 3.94
CA LYS A 134 -19.62 -22.71 4.54
C LYS A 134 -18.56 -23.18 5.55
N PHE A 135 -17.35 -22.62 5.49
CA PHE A 135 -16.21 -23.00 6.31
C PHE A 135 -15.51 -21.73 6.86
N PRO A 136 -16.22 -20.92 7.66
CA PRO A 136 -15.71 -19.64 8.14
C PRO A 136 -14.52 -19.79 9.13
N GLU A 137 -14.37 -20.97 9.71
CA GLU A 137 -13.27 -21.37 10.61
C GLU A 137 -11.94 -21.64 9.86
N THR A 138 -11.96 -21.74 8.52
CA THR A 138 -10.73 -21.89 7.73
C THR A 138 -9.68 -20.89 8.14
N LYS A 139 -8.44 -21.35 8.31
CA LYS A 139 -7.33 -20.52 8.78
C LYS A 139 -7.10 -19.33 7.84
N GLU A 140 -6.83 -18.18 8.43
CA GLU A 140 -6.38 -17.01 7.67
C GLU A 140 -4.96 -17.18 7.15
N LEU A 141 -4.67 -16.53 6.04
CA LEU A 141 -3.33 -16.44 5.46
C LEU A 141 -2.54 -15.34 6.20
N ASP A 142 -1.22 -15.45 6.17
CA ASP A 142 -0.36 -14.35 6.56
C ASP A 142 -0.63 -13.18 5.59
N GLY A 143 -1.30 -12.16 6.09
CA GLY A 143 -1.69 -10.98 5.31
C GLY A 143 -0.53 -10.00 5.12
N PHE A 144 -0.82 -8.86 4.51
CA PHE A 144 0.10 -7.74 4.49
C PHE A 144 0.02 -6.97 5.82
N GLU A 145 1.16 -6.56 6.34
CA GLU A 145 1.17 -5.64 7.48
C GLU A 145 0.56 -4.31 7.06
N GLU A 146 -0.24 -3.73 7.95
CA GLU A 146 -0.78 -2.39 7.73
C GLU A 146 0.37 -1.39 7.72
N VAL A 147 0.55 -0.72 6.58
CA VAL A 147 1.62 0.27 6.43
C VAL A 147 1.15 1.58 7.05
N LYS A 148 1.76 1.95 8.18
CA LYS A 148 1.47 3.21 8.85
C LYS A 148 2.10 4.39 8.11
N PRO A 149 1.44 5.55 8.07
CA PRO A 149 2.03 6.77 7.54
C PRO A 149 3.35 7.11 8.23
N GLN A 150 4.32 7.55 7.45
CA GLN A 150 5.65 7.94 7.93
C GLN A 150 5.86 9.46 7.88
N VAL A 151 5.13 10.14 6.99
CA VAL A 151 5.23 11.58 6.76
C VAL A 151 3.83 12.17 6.85
N PHE A 152 3.72 13.28 7.56
CA PHE A 152 2.48 14.03 7.70
C PHE A 152 2.66 15.44 7.16
N ALA A 153 1.66 15.93 6.42
CA ALA A 153 1.58 17.31 5.98
C ALA A 153 0.12 17.76 5.97
N SER A 154 -0.10 19.03 6.21
CA SER A 154 -1.43 19.61 6.15
C SER A 154 -1.62 20.32 4.82
N PHE A 155 -2.75 20.07 4.20
CA PHE A 155 -3.16 20.63 2.93
C PHE A 155 -4.37 21.54 3.15
N PHE A 156 -4.30 22.74 2.63
CA PHE A 156 -5.35 23.76 2.74
C PHE A 156 -5.70 24.27 1.34
N PRO A 157 -6.99 24.36 0.97
CA PRO A 157 -7.38 24.98 -0.28
C PRO A 157 -7.10 26.49 -0.20
N ILE A 158 -6.63 27.08 -1.32
CA ILE A 158 -6.41 28.55 -1.39
C ILE A 158 -7.73 29.26 -1.21
N GLU A 159 -8.78 28.81 -1.89
CA GLU A 159 -10.12 29.35 -1.78
C GLU A 159 -10.94 28.56 -0.75
N SER A 160 -11.47 29.24 0.27
CA SER A 160 -12.25 28.59 1.34
C SER A 160 -13.49 27.85 0.82
N ASN A 161 -14.03 28.26 -0.33
CA ASN A 161 -15.17 27.63 -0.97
C ASN A 161 -14.85 26.23 -1.51
N ASP A 162 -13.58 25.91 -1.75
CA ASP A 162 -13.15 24.62 -2.31
C ASP A 162 -13.00 23.53 -1.24
N TYR A 163 -13.20 23.84 0.03
CA TYR A 163 -13.07 22.85 1.13
C TYR A 163 -13.93 21.61 0.90
N GLN A 164 -15.17 21.77 0.45
CA GLN A 164 -16.06 20.63 0.21
C GLN A 164 -15.60 19.79 -0.99
N ALA A 165 -15.20 20.45 -2.08
CA ALA A 165 -14.64 19.79 -3.26
C ALA A 165 -13.34 19.05 -2.91
N PHE A 166 -12.49 19.66 -2.09
CA PHE A 166 -11.27 19.06 -1.60
C PHE A 166 -11.53 17.80 -0.74
N ARG A 167 -12.51 17.85 0.18
CA ARG A 167 -12.92 16.69 0.95
C ARG A 167 -13.37 15.53 0.07
N GLU A 168 -14.18 15.81 -0.94
CA GLU A 168 -14.67 14.79 -1.89
C GLU A 168 -13.53 14.22 -2.72
N ALA A 169 -12.57 15.05 -3.15
CA ALA A 169 -11.38 14.62 -3.87
C ALA A 169 -10.51 13.68 -3.02
N LEU A 170 -10.24 14.02 -1.76
CA LEU A 170 -9.51 13.16 -0.82
C LEU A 170 -10.24 11.82 -0.60
N GLN A 171 -11.55 11.85 -0.43
CA GLN A 171 -12.34 10.62 -0.30
C GLN A 171 -12.22 9.73 -1.53
N LYS A 172 -12.30 10.31 -2.74
CA LYS A 172 -12.14 9.57 -4.00
C LYS A 172 -10.72 9.02 -4.18
N LEU A 173 -9.70 9.79 -3.81
CA LEU A 173 -8.31 9.30 -3.83
C LEU A 173 -8.10 8.16 -2.85
N ASN A 174 -8.61 8.28 -1.63
CA ASN A 174 -8.51 7.24 -0.60
C ASN A 174 -9.21 5.93 -1.00
N LEU A 175 -10.24 5.98 -1.85
CA LEU A 175 -10.86 4.77 -2.41
C LEU A 175 -9.88 3.94 -3.27
N ASN A 176 -8.88 4.58 -3.88
CA ASN A 176 -7.90 3.93 -4.74
C ASN A 176 -6.49 3.85 -4.11
N ASP A 177 -6.32 4.47 -2.95
CA ASP A 177 -5.07 4.51 -2.20
C ASP A 177 -5.35 4.35 -0.71
N ALA A 178 -5.40 3.12 -0.27
CA ALA A 178 -5.68 2.77 1.13
C ALA A 178 -4.58 3.24 2.10
N SER A 179 -3.41 3.63 1.60
CA SER A 179 -2.30 4.15 2.40
C SER A 179 -2.42 5.64 2.73
N LEU A 180 -3.27 6.37 2.00
CA LEU A 180 -3.58 7.77 2.28
C LEU A 180 -4.51 7.86 3.48
N VAL A 181 -4.05 8.48 4.54
CA VAL A 181 -4.87 8.78 5.73
C VAL A 181 -5.09 10.29 5.79
N PHE A 182 -6.27 10.73 6.12
CA PHE A 182 -6.55 12.17 6.28
C PHE A 182 -7.60 12.43 7.34
N GLU A 183 -7.44 13.55 8.03
CA GLU A 183 -8.35 14.05 9.05
C GLU A 183 -8.55 15.56 8.91
N PRO A 184 -9.72 16.10 9.28
CA PRO A 184 -9.94 17.53 9.24
C PRO A 184 -8.95 18.28 10.15
N GLU A 185 -8.43 19.39 9.67
CA GLU A 185 -7.57 20.30 10.42
C GLU A 185 -8.00 21.76 10.20
N ASN A 186 -7.87 22.56 11.24
CA ASN A 186 -8.15 23.99 11.19
C ASN A 186 -6.91 24.78 11.58
N SER A 187 -6.56 25.74 10.74
CA SER A 187 -5.50 26.71 11.00
C SER A 187 -6.13 28.10 11.19
N GLU A 188 -5.68 28.84 12.20
CA GLU A 188 -6.12 30.22 12.40
C GLU A 188 -5.77 31.16 11.23
N ILE A 189 -4.71 30.82 10.48
CA ILE A 189 -4.20 31.61 9.36
C ILE A 189 -4.72 31.11 8.03
N LEU A 190 -4.73 29.77 7.82
CA LEU A 190 -5.04 29.14 6.53
C LEU A 190 -6.49 28.64 6.42
N GLY A 191 -7.25 28.71 7.51
CA GLY A 191 -8.62 28.24 7.55
C GLY A 191 -8.73 26.72 7.70
N SER A 192 -9.80 26.15 7.12
CA SER A 192 -10.08 24.71 7.20
C SER A 192 -9.37 23.93 6.10
N GLY A 193 -8.74 22.84 6.47
CA GLY A 193 -8.01 21.94 5.58
C GLY A 193 -8.02 20.51 6.09
N PHE A 194 -7.06 19.72 5.64
CA PHE A 194 -6.88 18.33 6.08
C PHE A 194 -5.43 18.06 6.39
N ARG A 195 -5.20 17.41 7.51
CA ARG A 195 -3.95 16.77 7.83
C ARG A 195 -3.93 15.41 7.16
N CYS A 196 -2.90 15.17 6.35
CA CYS A 196 -2.75 13.95 5.57
C CYS A 196 -1.50 13.20 6.01
N GLY A 197 -1.62 11.87 6.09
CA GLY A 197 -0.52 10.95 6.34
C GLY A 197 -0.16 10.19 5.07
N PHE A 198 1.14 10.05 4.81
CA PHE A 198 1.73 9.49 3.59
C PHE A 198 2.80 8.46 3.90
N LEU A 199 3.08 7.56 2.97
CA LEU A 199 4.16 6.58 3.08
C LEU A 199 5.56 7.23 3.03
N GLY A 200 5.65 8.41 2.45
CA GLY A 200 6.87 9.20 2.31
C GLY A 200 6.63 10.48 1.52
N THR A 201 7.67 11.28 1.33
CA THR A 201 7.59 12.56 0.61
C THR A 201 7.19 12.41 -0.85
N LEU A 202 7.67 11.39 -1.55
CA LEU A 202 7.27 11.12 -2.93
C LEU A 202 5.77 10.79 -3.03
N HIS A 203 5.23 10.01 -2.09
CA HIS A 203 3.80 9.72 -2.04
C HIS A 203 2.99 11.01 -1.82
N MET A 204 3.45 11.88 -0.92
CA MET A 204 2.85 13.21 -0.69
C MET A 204 2.80 14.06 -1.97
N GLU A 205 3.92 14.12 -2.70
CA GLU A 205 4.01 14.87 -3.96
C GLU A 205 3.06 14.32 -5.02
N VAL A 206 2.98 12.99 -5.17
CA VAL A 206 2.06 12.34 -6.12
C VAL A 206 0.61 12.63 -5.77
N VAL A 207 0.22 12.51 -4.49
CA VAL A 207 -1.15 12.81 -4.04
C VAL A 207 -1.47 14.28 -4.28
N LYS A 208 -0.55 15.21 -3.98
CA LYS A 208 -0.71 16.64 -4.24
C LYS A 208 -0.94 16.89 -5.73
N GLU A 209 -0.05 16.38 -6.59
CA GLU A 209 -0.16 16.56 -8.04
C GLU A 209 -1.48 16.01 -8.59
N ARG A 210 -1.96 14.88 -8.07
CA ARG A 210 -3.27 14.32 -8.45
C ARG A 210 -4.42 15.22 -8.02
N LEU A 211 -4.40 15.78 -6.80
CA LEU A 211 -5.41 16.71 -6.34
C LEU A 211 -5.46 17.97 -7.21
N GLU A 212 -4.30 18.51 -7.59
CA GLU A 212 -4.20 19.69 -8.45
C GLU A 212 -4.65 19.40 -9.88
N ARG A 213 -4.23 18.27 -10.48
CA ARG A 213 -4.49 17.96 -11.90
C ARG A 213 -5.83 17.29 -12.18
N GLU A 214 -6.25 16.35 -11.31
CA GLU A 214 -7.46 15.56 -11.56
C GLU A 214 -8.72 16.25 -11.02
N TYR A 215 -8.55 17.11 -10.00
CA TYR A 215 -9.67 17.76 -9.31
C TYR A 215 -9.64 19.29 -9.37
N ASP A 216 -8.67 19.87 -10.09
CA ASP A 216 -8.53 21.32 -10.31
C ASP A 216 -8.53 22.12 -8.99
N LEU A 217 -7.74 21.65 -8.01
CA LEU A 217 -7.64 22.23 -6.69
C LEU A 217 -6.29 22.95 -6.52
N ASP A 218 -6.33 24.19 -6.13
CA ASP A 218 -5.13 24.93 -5.73
C ASP A 218 -4.89 24.79 -4.22
N LEU A 219 -3.75 24.18 -3.83
CA LEU A 219 -3.48 23.78 -2.46
C LEU A 219 -2.21 24.42 -1.89
N ILE A 220 -2.33 24.92 -0.66
CA ILE A 220 -1.19 25.28 0.20
C ILE A 220 -0.83 24.03 1.00
N THR A 221 0.45 23.68 1.01
CA THR A 221 0.97 22.53 1.78
C THR A 221 1.93 23.01 2.85
N THR A 222 1.80 22.48 4.06
CA THR A 222 2.80 22.70 5.11
C THR A 222 4.07 21.89 4.85
N ALA A 223 5.16 22.24 5.52
CA ALA A 223 6.35 21.39 5.52
C ALA A 223 6.02 19.99 6.07
N PRO A 224 6.55 18.93 5.42
CA PRO A 224 6.32 17.56 5.92
C PRO A 224 6.94 17.38 7.30
N SER A 225 6.24 16.64 8.15
CA SER A 225 6.67 16.28 9.51
C SER A 225 6.61 14.76 9.70
N VAL A 226 7.28 14.29 10.75
CA VAL A 226 7.20 12.88 11.19
C VAL A 226 6.42 12.80 12.49
N ALA A 227 5.94 11.61 12.85
CA ALA A 227 5.37 11.40 14.17
C ALA A 227 6.49 11.31 15.21
N TYR A 228 6.29 11.95 16.37
CA TYR A 228 7.18 11.87 17.52
C TYR A 228 6.52 11.03 18.62
N GLU A 229 7.33 10.35 19.41
CA GLU A 229 6.87 9.72 20.64
C GLU A 229 7.27 10.61 21.84
N VAL A 230 6.29 10.93 22.67
CA VAL A 230 6.49 11.72 23.89
C VAL A 230 6.26 10.82 25.09
N LEU A 231 7.29 10.70 25.93
CA LEU A 231 7.18 10.12 27.25
C LEU A 231 6.82 11.23 28.23
N LYS A 232 5.67 11.11 28.88
CA LYS A 232 5.24 12.05 29.91
C LYS A 232 5.88 11.72 31.27
N THR A 233 5.98 12.71 32.14
CA THR A 233 6.50 12.58 33.52
C THR A 233 5.70 11.60 34.37
N ASN A 234 4.46 11.28 33.99
CA ASN A 234 3.63 10.25 34.63
C ASN A 234 3.89 8.83 34.11
N GLY A 235 4.81 8.65 33.14
CA GLY A 235 5.13 7.37 32.50
C GLY A 235 4.22 6.99 31.33
N GLU A 236 3.30 7.85 30.91
CA GLU A 236 2.45 7.63 29.74
C GLU A 236 3.23 7.93 28.46
N GLU A 237 3.19 7.01 27.48
CA GLU A 237 3.74 7.20 26.14
C GLU A 237 2.62 7.62 25.20
N MET A 238 2.84 8.68 24.43
CA MET A 238 1.92 9.14 23.39
C MET A 238 2.65 9.43 22.09
N SER A 239 2.04 9.06 20.97
CA SER A 239 2.53 9.44 19.65
C SER A 239 1.85 10.75 19.24
N ILE A 240 2.66 11.74 18.86
CA ILE A 240 2.19 13.04 18.37
C ILE A 240 2.63 13.21 16.93
N SER A 241 1.75 13.72 16.13
CA SER A 241 1.99 13.98 14.71
C SER A 241 1.82 15.47 14.35
N SER A 242 1.26 16.25 15.28
CA SER A 242 1.06 17.69 15.14
C SER A 242 1.65 18.45 16.33
N PRO A 243 2.25 19.63 16.11
CA PRO A 243 2.67 20.50 17.21
C PRO A 243 1.55 20.87 18.19
N ALA A 244 0.30 20.88 17.72
CA ALA A 244 -0.88 21.17 18.56
C ALA A 244 -1.17 20.09 19.61
N GLU A 245 -0.67 18.86 19.39
CA GLU A 245 -0.84 17.72 20.30
C GLU A 245 0.24 17.69 21.39
N LEU A 246 1.26 18.55 21.30
CA LEU A 246 2.38 18.55 22.23
C LEU A 246 1.89 18.92 23.64
N PRO A 247 2.14 18.07 24.65
CA PRO A 247 1.83 18.38 26.05
C PRO A 247 2.56 19.64 26.54
N THR A 248 2.13 20.18 27.68
CA THR A 248 2.85 21.28 28.29
C THR A 248 4.28 20.86 28.66
N PRO A 249 5.28 21.78 28.58
CA PRO A 249 6.70 21.42 28.83
C PRO A 249 6.96 20.71 30.16
N ASN A 250 6.15 21.01 31.19
CA ASN A 250 6.28 20.40 32.53
C ASN A 250 5.77 18.95 32.60
N GLU A 251 5.01 18.51 31.59
CA GLU A 251 4.49 17.14 31.50
C GLU A 251 5.36 16.23 30.64
N ILE A 252 6.38 16.78 29.98
CA ILE A 252 7.26 16.06 29.07
C ILE A 252 8.52 15.63 29.83
N ASP A 253 8.81 14.33 29.81
CA ASP A 253 10.06 13.76 30.30
C ASP A 253 11.07 13.59 29.15
N GLU A 254 10.62 12.97 28.03
CA GLU A 254 11.46 12.70 26.87
C GLU A 254 10.65 12.86 25.57
N ILE A 255 11.30 13.36 24.51
CA ILE A 255 10.76 13.36 23.15
C ILE A 255 11.66 12.49 22.30
N ARG A 256 11.07 11.50 21.62
CA ARG A 256 11.74 10.56 20.73
C ARG A 256 11.30 10.81 19.30
N GLU A 257 12.24 10.92 18.38
CA GLU A 257 11.94 10.93 16.94
C GLU A 257 12.21 9.57 16.31
N PRO A 258 11.46 9.17 15.25
CA PRO A 258 11.72 7.93 14.56
C PRO A 258 13.05 8.00 13.82
N ILE A 259 13.85 6.95 13.94
CA ILE A 259 15.08 6.77 13.17
C ILE A 259 14.94 5.56 12.27
N ILE A 260 15.55 5.62 11.09
CA ILE A 260 15.58 4.52 10.14
C ILE A 260 16.92 3.80 10.19
N LYS A 261 16.89 2.48 9.99
CA LYS A 261 18.08 1.69 9.71
C LYS A 261 18.19 1.49 8.21
N SER A 262 19.18 2.12 7.58
CA SER A 262 19.44 2.00 6.15
C SER A 262 20.61 1.08 5.86
N THR A 263 20.47 0.23 4.85
CA THR A 263 21.58 -0.55 4.29
C THR A 263 21.85 -0.03 2.87
N VAL A 264 23.02 0.55 2.68
CA VAL A 264 23.42 1.10 1.37
C VAL A 264 24.49 0.21 0.75
N LEU A 265 24.21 -0.33 -0.43
CA LEU A 265 25.16 -1.10 -1.25
C LEU A 265 25.77 -0.17 -2.30
N CYS A 266 27.05 0.08 -2.19
CA CYS A 266 27.75 0.94 -3.14
C CYS A 266 29.19 0.46 -3.36
N PRO A 267 29.81 0.81 -4.50
CA PRO A 267 31.24 0.59 -4.71
C PRO A 267 32.10 1.28 -3.66
N ASN A 268 33.20 0.65 -3.25
CA ASN A 268 34.11 1.14 -2.20
C ASN A 268 34.55 2.59 -2.37
N LYS A 269 34.70 3.06 -3.62
CA LYS A 269 35.09 4.46 -3.92
C LYS A 269 34.07 5.51 -3.45
N TYR A 270 32.80 5.14 -3.21
CA TYR A 270 31.74 6.05 -2.79
C TYR A 270 31.36 5.92 -1.30
N VAL A 271 31.98 5.02 -0.57
CA VAL A 271 31.66 4.79 0.86
C VAL A 271 31.87 6.08 1.68
N GLY A 272 32.96 6.81 1.43
CA GLY A 272 33.24 8.09 2.10
C GLY A 272 32.15 9.12 1.84
N ASP A 273 31.77 9.30 0.58
CA ASP A 273 30.74 10.27 0.17
C ASP A 273 29.36 9.93 0.77
N VAL A 274 29.03 8.64 0.84
CA VAL A 274 27.76 8.16 1.43
C VAL A 274 27.74 8.44 2.93
N ILE A 275 28.85 8.18 3.65
CA ILE A 275 28.95 8.47 5.09
C ILE A 275 28.85 9.98 5.33
N GLU A 276 29.55 10.80 4.55
CA GLU A 276 29.51 12.25 4.65
C GLU A 276 28.09 12.78 4.41
N LEU A 277 27.41 12.27 3.38
CA LEU A 277 26.01 12.62 3.09
C LEU A 277 25.09 12.24 4.26
N ALA A 278 25.21 11.03 4.79
CA ALA A 278 24.41 10.57 5.91
C ALA A 278 24.62 11.44 7.15
N MET A 279 25.88 11.77 7.48
CA MET A 279 26.21 12.65 8.60
C MET A 279 25.71 14.08 8.39
N SER A 280 25.70 14.59 7.16
CA SER A 280 25.19 15.95 6.85
C SER A 280 23.68 16.07 6.93
N LYS A 281 22.97 14.95 6.80
CA LYS A 281 21.50 14.89 6.87
C LYS A 281 20.96 14.41 8.22
N ARG A 282 21.87 14.04 9.12
CA ARG A 282 21.67 13.57 10.50
C ARG A 282 21.74 12.08 10.70
#